data_4cd17022eddcf34eef71aef5f80224b1
#
_entry.id   4cd17022eddcf34eef71aef5f80224b1
#
_cell.length_a   1.000
_cell.length_b   1.000
_cell.length_c   1.000
_cell.angle_alpha   90.00
_cell.angle_beta   90.00
_cell.angle_gamma   90.00
#
_symmetry.space_group_name_H-M   'P 1'
#
loop_
_entity.id
_entity.type
_entity.pdbx_description
1 polymer ?
#
loop_
_entity_poly.entity_id
_entity_poly.type
_entity_poly.pdbx_seq_one_letter_code
_entity_poly.pdbx_strand_id
1 'polypeptide(L)'
;MVNGNEINAAGAAAPDAVESHSISIRDGIQNYEVQEAFKTLRTNIEFSGENIQVVCITSALPGDGKSTVSYNLARAFASGGRRTLLIDADMRKSVMRKQIWKAGDPGLGLVFYLSGHKQYKDTVCKTQYKTLDVIFAGHFPPNPSELLGSKRFASLIEQAKKEYSIIIIDTPPIGSVIDAAVVAKVCDGSILVLKDGAVSSRFAQQCKTQLEASKVPILGCVLNEVDLSSNRYYGHYYGKYYGHYYGE
;
A
#
# COMPACT_ATOMS: atom_id res chain seq x y z
N MET A 1 -14.83 -18.34 70.54
CA MET A 1 -13.59 -17.95 69.79
C MET A 1 -13.86 -18.26 68.34
N VAL A 2 -14.14 -17.23 67.61
CA VAL A 2 -14.54 -17.31 66.18
C VAL A 2 -13.40 -16.74 65.37
N ASN A 3 -12.79 -17.55 64.49
CA ASN A 3 -11.80 -17.09 63.51
C ASN A 3 -12.50 -16.82 62.20
N GLY A 4 -12.50 -15.56 61.79
CA GLY A 4 -12.97 -15.12 60.47
C GLY A 4 -12.00 -15.48 59.39
N ASN A 5 -12.52 -16.07 58.31
CA ASN A 5 -11.81 -16.26 57.05
C ASN A 5 -12.00 -15.00 56.20
N GLU A 6 -10.94 -14.25 56.01
CA GLU A 6 -10.86 -13.22 54.99
C GLU A 6 -10.71 -13.87 53.62
N ILE A 7 -11.70 -13.69 52.76
CA ILE A 7 -11.66 -14.07 51.37
C ILE A 7 -10.91 -12.95 50.62
N ASN A 8 -9.67 -13.23 50.23
CA ASN A 8 -8.86 -12.36 49.38
C ASN A 8 -9.48 -12.33 47.99
N ALA A 9 -10.08 -11.23 47.62
CA ALA A 9 -10.50 -10.96 46.24
C ALA A 9 -9.26 -10.77 45.38
N ALA A 10 -8.92 -11.78 44.58
CA ALA A 10 -7.90 -11.70 43.56
C ALA A 10 -8.28 -10.61 42.53
N GLY A 11 -7.41 -9.61 42.39
CA GLY A 11 -7.58 -8.52 41.47
C GLY A 11 -7.74 -9.02 40.03
N ALA A 12 -8.74 -8.48 39.36
CA ALA A 12 -8.90 -8.63 37.91
C ALA A 12 -7.67 -8.01 37.22
N ALA A 13 -6.92 -8.85 36.52
CA ALA A 13 -5.85 -8.40 35.67
C ALA A 13 -6.43 -7.43 34.62
N ALA A 14 -5.85 -6.25 34.50
CA ALA A 14 -6.15 -5.32 33.45
C ALA A 14 -5.90 -5.99 32.08
N PRO A 15 -6.72 -5.70 31.05
CA PRO A 15 -6.51 -6.30 29.73
C PRO A 15 -5.12 -5.90 29.22
N ASP A 16 -4.36 -6.91 28.80
CA ASP A 16 -3.03 -6.80 28.24
C ASP A 16 -2.96 -5.62 27.27
N ALA A 17 -2.07 -4.67 27.55
CA ALA A 17 -1.71 -3.63 26.64
C ALA A 17 -1.13 -4.31 25.38
N VAL A 18 -1.89 -4.31 24.29
CA VAL A 18 -1.45 -4.85 23.00
C VAL A 18 -0.18 -4.09 22.62
N GLU A 19 0.98 -4.75 22.71
CA GLU A 19 2.25 -4.21 22.24
C GLU A 19 2.10 -3.93 20.75
N SER A 20 2.04 -2.66 20.38
CA SER A 20 2.03 -2.26 18.98
C SER A 20 3.40 -2.61 18.37
N HIS A 21 3.40 -3.47 17.33
CA HIS A 21 4.62 -3.81 16.61
C HIS A 21 5.29 -2.53 16.09
N SER A 22 6.48 -2.26 16.57
CA SER A 22 7.27 -1.09 16.15
C SER A 22 8.42 -1.53 15.26
N ILE A 23 8.50 -0.94 14.07
CA ILE A 23 9.53 -1.27 13.09
C ILE A 23 10.28 -0.01 12.63
N SER A 24 11.51 -0.22 12.16
CA SER A 24 12.23 0.75 11.36
C SER A 24 12.21 0.31 9.90
N ILE A 25 11.84 1.21 9.02
CA ILE A 25 11.84 0.96 7.56
C ILE A 25 12.91 1.81 6.88
N ARG A 26 13.34 1.36 5.70
CA ARG A 26 14.33 2.09 4.90
C ARG A 26 13.73 3.41 4.42
N ASP A 27 14.60 4.37 4.17
CA ASP A 27 14.19 5.59 3.48
C ASP A 27 13.74 5.27 2.05
N GLY A 28 12.78 6.04 1.55
CA GLY A 28 12.37 5.96 0.16
C GLY A 28 13.46 6.48 -0.78
N ILE A 29 13.12 6.62 -2.05
CA ILE A 29 14.01 7.15 -3.08
C ILE A 29 14.45 8.57 -2.69
N GLN A 30 15.76 8.83 -2.73
CA GLN A 30 16.34 10.11 -2.32
C GLN A 30 16.56 11.08 -3.49
N ASN A 31 16.45 10.62 -4.75
CA ASN A 31 16.55 11.47 -5.92
C ASN A 31 15.45 12.53 -5.91
N TYR A 32 15.82 13.80 -6.03
CA TYR A 32 14.88 14.94 -5.95
C TYR A 32 13.80 14.89 -7.03
N GLU A 33 14.17 14.61 -8.27
CA GLU A 33 13.23 14.58 -9.41
C GLU A 33 12.17 13.49 -9.19
N VAL A 34 12.59 12.32 -8.69
CA VAL A 34 11.68 11.21 -8.38
C VAL A 34 10.77 11.57 -7.20
N GLN A 35 11.28 12.26 -6.18
CA GLN A 35 10.45 12.74 -5.07
C GLN A 35 9.37 13.71 -5.55
N GLU A 36 9.73 14.65 -6.44
CA GLU A 36 8.76 15.58 -7.03
C GLU A 36 7.71 14.85 -7.89
N ALA A 37 8.12 13.82 -8.64
CA ALA A 37 7.17 13.00 -9.39
C ALA A 37 6.16 12.30 -8.46
N PHE A 38 6.57 11.79 -7.29
CA PHE A 38 5.64 11.22 -6.31
C PHE A 38 4.76 12.28 -5.63
N LYS A 39 5.26 13.50 -5.40
CA LYS A 39 4.42 14.60 -4.92
C LYS A 39 3.34 14.97 -5.94
N THR A 40 3.72 15.02 -7.22
CA THR A 40 2.79 15.25 -8.33
C THR A 40 1.75 14.13 -8.43
N LEU A 41 2.18 12.87 -8.34
CA LEU A 41 1.28 11.72 -8.35
C LEU A 41 0.28 11.79 -7.19
N ARG A 42 0.74 12.12 -5.97
CA ARG A 42 -0.13 12.35 -4.81
C ARG A 42 -1.18 13.43 -5.12
N THR A 43 -0.74 14.58 -5.60
CA THR A 43 -1.65 15.71 -5.92
C THR A 43 -2.67 15.32 -6.99
N ASN A 44 -2.27 14.56 -8.01
CA ASN A 44 -3.19 14.07 -9.03
C ASN A 44 -4.24 13.12 -8.46
N ILE A 45 -3.87 12.27 -7.50
CA ILE A 45 -4.83 11.39 -6.80
C ILE A 45 -5.80 12.23 -5.97
N GLU A 46 -5.30 13.25 -5.24
CA GLU A 46 -6.14 14.15 -4.45
C GLU A 46 -7.13 14.94 -5.33
N PHE A 47 -6.75 15.29 -6.55
CA PHE A 47 -7.64 15.95 -7.52
C PHE A 47 -8.59 14.99 -8.25
N SER A 48 -8.35 13.69 -8.20
CA SER A 48 -9.23 12.70 -8.85
C SER A 48 -10.59 12.54 -8.15
N GLY A 49 -10.73 13.04 -6.91
CA GLY A 49 -12.00 13.05 -6.17
C GLY A 49 -11.80 13.26 -4.68
N GLU A 50 -12.73 13.99 -4.05
CA GLU A 50 -12.68 14.31 -2.61
C GLU A 50 -12.81 13.05 -1.71
N ASN A 51 -13.37 11.98 -2.24
CA ASN A 51 -13.66 10.74 -1.49
C ASN A 51 -12.64 9.62 -1.71
N ILE A 52 -11.51 9.90 -2.37
CA ILE A 52 -10.48 8.87 -2.59
C ILE A 52 -9.69 8.66 -1.31
N GLN A 53 -9.96 7.55 -0.64
CA GLN A 53 -9.31 7.15 0.60
C GLN A 53 -8.53 5.84 0.45
N VAL A 54 -8.99 4.90 -0.40
CA VAL A 54 -8.36 3.58 -0.61
C VAL A 54 -7.95 3.43 -2.06
N VAL A 55 -6.65 3.29 -2.30
CA VAL A 55 -6.08 3.18 -3.64
C VAL A 55 -5.38 1.85 -3.82
N CYS A 56 -5.82 1.07 -4.81
CA CYS A 56 -5.20 -0.18 -5.24
C CYS A 56 -4.06 0.12 -6.23
N ILE A 57 -2.88 -0.40 -5.97
CA ILE A 57 -1.74 -0.34 -6.90
C ILE A 57 -1.47 -1.73 -7.44
N THR A 58 -1.48 -1.86 -8.77
CA THR A 58 -1.11 -3.09 -9.46
C THR A 58 -0.19 -2.80 -10.64
N SER A 59 0.31 -3.82 -11.31
CA SER A 59 1.15 -3.68 -12.51
C SER A 59 0.74 -4.66 -13.61
N ALA A 60 1.25 -4.45 -14.82
CA ALA A 60 1.03 -5.40 -15.90
C ALA A 60 1.87 -6.67 -15.69
N LEU A 61 3.14 -6.54 -15.34
CA LEU A 61 4.09 -7.65 -15.19
C LEU A 61 4.78 -7.64 -13.81
N PRO A 62 5.28 -8.81 -13.36
CA PRO A 62 6.22 -8.86 -12.25
C PRO A 62 7.48 -8.05 -12.59
N GLY A 63 7.94 -7.22 -11.66
CA GLY A 63 9.14 -6.40 -11.88
C GLY A 63 8.88 -4.99 -12.44
N ASP A 64 7.63 -4.61 -12.74
CA ASP A 64 7.29 -3.25 -13.18
C ASP A 64 7.49 -2.18 -12.08
N GLY A 65 7.82 -2.57 -10.85
CA GLY A 65 8.11 -1.67 -9.75
C GLY A 65 6.90 -1.24 -8.92
N LYS A 66 5.75 -1.94 -9.02
CA LYS A 66 4.52 -1.63 -8.27
C LYS A 66 4.76 -1.40 -6.76
N SER A 67 5.51 -2.30 -6.09
CA SER A 67 5.77 -2.19 -4.65
C SER A 67 6.65 -0.99 -4.31
N THR A 68 7.59 -0.63 -5.19
CA THR A 68 8.41 0.58 -5.08
C THR A 68 7.53 1.82 -5.23
N VAL A 69 6.61 1.82 -6.20
CA VAL A 69 5.65 2.91 -6.41
C VAL A 69 4.71 3.02 -5.21
N SER A 70 4.13 1.91 -4.74
CA SER A 70 3.24 1.86 -3.57
C SER A 70 3.90 2.45 -2.32
N TYR A 71 5.13 2.06 -2.05
CA TYR A 71 5.89 2.53 -0.90
C TYR A 71 6.22 4.03 -0.98
N ASN A 72 6.77 4.49 -2.11
CA ASN A 72 7.15 5.89 -2.25
C ASN A 72 5.92 6.82 -2.30
N LEU A 73 4.80 6.37 -2.89
CA LEU A 73 3.54 7.08 -2.85
C LEU A 73 2.98 7.19 -1.42
N ALA A 74 2.99 6.09 -0.65
CA ALA A 74 2.59 6.13 0.76
C ALA A 74 3.47 7.11 1.57
N ARG A 75 4.77 7.14 1.31
CA ARG A 75 5.68 8.13 1.90
C ARG A 75 5.38 9.56 1.48
N ALA A 76 5.02 9.78 0.21
CA ALA A 76 4.66 11.12 -0.27
C ALA A 76 3.39 11.65 0.41
N PHE A 77 2.38 10.79 0.65
CA PHE A 77 1.20 11.15 1.44
C PHE A 77 1.56 11.43 2.90
N ALA A 78 2.33 10.54 3.52
CA ALA A 78 2.74 10.68 4.92
C ALA A 78 3.57 11.96 5.17
N SER A 79 4.50 12.28 4.26
CA SER A 79 5.30 13.51 4.31
C SER A 79 4.43 14.76 4.13
N GLY A 80 3.31 14.65 3.41
CA GLY A 80 2.28 15.69 3.30
C GLY A 80 1.36 15.80 4.52
N GLY A 81 1.65 15.09 5.62
CA GLY A 81 0.86 15.14 6.86
C GLY A 81 -0.38 14.23 6.87
N ARG A 82 -0.64 13.47 5.79
CA ARG A 82 -1.78 12.53 5.73
C ARG A 82 -1.46 11.27 6.52
N ARG A 83 -2.34 10.88 7.44
CA ARG A 83 -2.20 9.60 8.14
C ARG A 83 -2.42 8.45 7.17
N THR A 84 -1.36 7.71 6.87
CA THR A 84 -1.26 6.78 5.77
C THR A 84 -1.06 5.34 6.26
N LEU A 85 -1.79 4.40 5.68
CA LEU A 85 -1.56 2.97 5.83
C LEU A 85 -1.11 2.37 4.50
N LEU A 86 0.02 1.67 4.51
CA LEU A 86 0.48 0.85 3.39
C LEU A 86 0.18 -0.62 3.69
N ILE A 87 -0.58 -1.27 2.82
CA ILE A 87 -0.93 -2.69 2.94
C ILE A 87 -0.27 -3.46 1.81
N ASP A 88 0.55 -4.45 2.16
CA ASP A 88 1.08 -5.42 1.21
C ASP A 88 0.08 -6.58 1.07
N ALA A 89 -0.65 -6.59 -0.02
CA ALA A 89 -1.62 -7.62 -0.38
C ALA A 89 -1.09 -8.60 -1.45
N ASP A 90 0.20 -8.51 -1.83
CA ASP A 90 0.84 -9.52 -2.69
C ASP A 90 1.18 -10.78 -1.88
N MET A 91 0.15 -11.58 -1.58
CA MET A 91 0.31 -12.83 -0.82
C MET A 91 0.91 -13.97 -1.66
N ARG A 92 1.29 -13.72 -2.91
CA ARG A 92 1.88 -14.74 -3.79
C ARG A 92 3.39 -14.62 -3.89
N LYS A 93 3.89 -13.39 -3.99
CA LYS A 93 5.32 -13.12 -4.18
C LYS A 93 5.70 -11.74 -3.62
N SER A 94 5.30 -11.45 -2.39
CA SER A 94 5.66 -10.20 -1.75
C SER A 94 7.16 -10.00 -1.73
N VAL A 95 7.57 -8.81 -2.14
CA VAL A 95 8.95 -8.32 -2.02
C VAL A 95 9.04 -7.13 -1.06
N MET A 96 7.92 -6.57 -0.65
CA MET A 96 7.84 -5.33 0.13
C MET A 96 8.60 -5.44 1.45
N ARG A 97 8.37 -6.51 2.23
CA ARG A 97 9.09 -6.72 3.48
C ARG A 97 10.61 -6.70 3.27
N LYS A 98 11.12 -7.39 2.25
CA LYS A 98 12.55 -7.43 1.91
C LYS A 98 13.07 -6.06 1.47
N GLN A 99 12.25 -5.28 0.76
CA GLN A 99 12.63 -3.98 0.24
C GLN A 99 12.69 -2.90 1.32
N ILE A 100 11.67 -2.83 2.19
CA ILE A 100 11.52 -1.69 3.08
C ILE A 100 11.85 -1.98 4.55
N TRP A 101 11.67 -3.22 5.02
CA TRP A 101 11.94 -3.53 6.43
C TRP A 101 13.45 -3.45 6.74
N LYS A 102 13.79 -2.81 7.86
CA LYS A 102 15.17 -2.62 8.32
C LYS A 102 15.40 -3.28 9.67
N ALA A 103 14.54 -3.02 10.65
CA ALA A 103 14.67 -3.55 12.00
C ALA A 103 13.31 -3.54 12.73
N GLY A 104 13.24 -4.18 13.89
CA GLY A 104 12.06 -4.31 14.72
C GLY A 104 11.25 -5.58 14.41
N ASP A 105 10.11 -5.73 15.06
CA ASP A 105 9.20 -6.86 14.82
C ASP A 105 8.16 -6.52 13.74
N PRO A 106 8.22 -7.14 12.55
CA PRO A 106 7.26 -6.88 11.48
C PRO A 106 5.90 -7.57 11.72
N GLY A 107 5.69 -8.22 12.86
CA GLY A 107 4.48 -8.95 13.17
C GLY A 107 4.24 -10.15 12.24
N LEU A 108 3.04 -10.69 12.33
CA LEU A 108 2.65 -11.89 11.58
C LEU A 108 2.06 -11.56 10.19
N GLY A 109 1.62 -10.32 9.97
CA GLY A 109 1.12 -9.84 8.68
C GLY A 109 -0.35 -10.16 8.39
N LEU A 110 -0.80 -9.68 7.21
CA LEU A 110 -2.18 -9.68 6.73
C LEU A 110 -2.81 -11.10 6.73
N VAL A 111 -2.05 -12.11 6.30
CA VAL A 111 -2.53 -13.49 6.20
C VAL A 111 -3.05 -14.00 7.54
N PHE A 112 -2.38 -13.72 8.65
CA PHE A 112 -2.82 -14.18 9.98
C PHE A 112 -4.12 -13.54 10.42
N TYR A 113 -4.36 -12.29 10.09
CA TYR A 113 -5.65 -11.64 10.32
C TYR A 113 -6.73 -12.29 9.45
N LEU A 114 -6.49 -12.45 8.15
CA LEU A 114 -7.48 -12.98 7.21
C LEU A 114 -7.84 -14.44 7.53
N SER A 115 -6.89 -15.22 8.02
CA SER A 115 -7.10 -16.60 8.49
C SER A 115 -7.79 -16.69 9.89
N GLY A 116 -8.06 -15.57 10.54
CA GLY A 116 -8.77 -15.57 11.82
C GLY A 116 -7.88 -15.76 13.05
N HIS A 117 -6.58 -15.83 12.90
CA HIS A 117 -5.65 -16.12 14.01
C HIS A 117 -5.24 -14.89 14.81
N LYS A 118 -5.44 -13.68 14.25
CA LYS A 118 -5.04 -12.42 14.86
C LYS A 118 -6.11 -11.33 14.69
N GLN A 119 -6.03 -10.30 15.53
CA GLN A 119 -6.84 -9.10 15.41
C GLN A 119 -6.19 -8.10 14.47
N TYR A 120 -6.94 -7.12 13.98
CA TYR A 120 -6.44 -6.04 13.11
C TYR A 120 -5.22 -5.33 13.72
N LYS A 121 -5.29 -4.95 15.00
CA LYS A 121 -4.22 -4.23 15.69
C LYS A 121 -2.90 -5.00 15.75
N ASP A 122 -2.95 -6.33 15.78
CA ASP A 122 -1.76 -7.17 15.84
C ASP A 122 -1.02 -7.27 14.50
N THR A 123 -1.61 -6.77 13.41
CA THR A 123 -1.00 -6.79 12.07
C THR A 123 -0.43 -5.45 11.65
N VAL A 124 -0.81 -4.38 12.35
CA VAL A 124 -0.34 -3.02 12.03
C VAL A 124 1.03 -2.77 12.66
N CYS A 125 2.01 -2.51 11.81
CA CYS A 125 3.36 -2.13 12.22
C CYS A 125 3.49 -0.61 12.23
N LYS A 126 3.77 -0.03 13.40
CA LYS A 126 4.13 1.38 13.53
C LYS A 126 5.54 1.60 13.01
N THR A 127 5.73 2.63 12.18
CA THR A 127 7.07 2.97 11.67
C THR A 127 7.68 4.14 12.43
N GLN A 128 8.95 4.47 12.14
CA GLN A 128 9.59 5.68 12.67
C GLN A 128 8.92 6.98 12.14
N TYR A 129 8.09 6.90 11.10
CA TYR A 129 7.33 8.04 10.60
C TYR A 129 5.95 8.07 11.26
N LYS A 130 5.66 9.13 12.03
CA LYS A 130 4.42 9.25 12.83
C LYS A 130 3.13 9.11 12.03
N THR A 131 3.20 9.38 10.73
CA THR A 131 2.06 9.40 9.81
C THR A 131 2.02 8.20 8.86
N LEU A 132 2.92 7.21 9.00
CA LEU A 132 2.98 6.03 8.14
C LEU A 132 3.02 4.76 8.95
N ASP A 133 2.03 3.92 8.77
CA ASP A 133 1.97 2.56 9.30
C ASP A 133 1.95 1.55 8.14
N VAL A 134 2.38 0.31 8.41
CA VAL A 134 2.47 -0.74 7.39
C VAL A 134 1.84 -2.05 7.89
N ILE A 135 1.14 -2.74 7.00
CA ILE A 135 0.74 -4.15 7.15
C ILE A 135 1.47 -4.95 6.09
N PHE A 136 2.36 -5.85 6.48
CA PHE A 136 3.02 -6.78 5.56
C PHE A 136 2.12 -7.96 5.20
N ALA A 137 2.36 -8.60 4.05
CA ALA A 137 1.57 -9.77 3.60
C ALA A 137 1.61 -10.93 4.61
N GLY A 138 2.79 -11.21 5.17
CA GLY A 138 3.01 -12.37 6.03
C GLY A 138 3.45 -13.60 5.24
N HIS A 139 3.02 -14.80 5.67
CA HIS A 139 3.30 -16.05 4.97
C HIS A 139 2.44 -16.21 3.72
N PHE A 140 2.91 -17.00 2.75
CA PHE A 140 2.17 -17.27 1.53
C PHE A 140 1.10 -18.35 1.76
N PRO A 141 -0.20 -18.00 1.70
CA PRO A 141 -1.28 -18.95 1.86
C PRO A 141 -1.54 -19.73 0.56
N PRO A 142 -2.20 -20.89 0.63
CA PRO A 142 -2.56 -21.65 -0.58
C PRO A 142 -3.68 -20.99 -1.42
N ASN A 143 -4.50 -20.14 -0.80
CA ASN A 143 -5.70 -19.55 -1.40
C ASN A 143 -5.76 -18.01 -1.27
N PRO A 144 -4.80 -17.25 -1.85
CA PRO A 144 -4.71 -15.79 -1.69
C PRO A 144 -5.97 -15.04 -2.14
N SER A 145 -6.50 -15.37 -3.33
CA SER A 145 -7.67 -14.68 -3.91
C SER A 145 -8.92 -14.81 -3.04
N GLU A 146 -9.14 -15.97 -2.40
CA GLU A 146 -10.28 -16.20 -1.51
C GLU A 146 -10.16 -15.36 -0.22
N LEU A 147 -8.96 -15.31 0.35
CA LEU A 147 -8.67 -14.48 1.52
C LEU A 147 -8.88 -13.00 1.24
N LEU A 148 -8.38 -12.51 0.10
CA LEU A 148 -8.55 -11.12 -0.35
C LEU A 148 -10.00 -10.78 -0.70
N GLY A 149 -10.79 -11.76 -1.20
CA GLY A 149 -12.22 -11.62 -1.48
C GLY A 149 -13.12 -11.80 -0.25
N SER A 150 -12.56 -12.09 0.92
CA SER A 150 -13.34 -12.42 2.13
C SER A 150 -13.97 -11.18 2.79
N LYS A 151 -15.03 -11.40 3.56
CA LYS A 151 -15.64 -10.37 4.42
C LYS A 151 -14.65 -9.82 5.44
N ARG A 152 -13.65 -10.61 5.86
CA ARG A 152 -12.61 -10.15 6.78
C ARG A 152 -11.72 -9.10 6.16
N PHE A 153 -11.34 -9.24 4.89
CA PHE A 153 -10.57 -8.21 4.19
C PHE A 153 -11.37 -6.91 4.07
N ALA A 154 -12.63 -6.98 3.66
CA ALA A 154 -13.51 -5.81 3.63
C ALA A 154 -13.63 -5.14 5.01
N SER A 155 -13.81 -5.92 6.07
CA SER A 155 -13.88 -5.41 7.46
C SER A 155 -12.57 -4.74 7.89
N LEU A 156 -11.40 -5.26 7.47
CA LEU A 156 -10.10 -4.62 7.72
C LEU A 156 -10.05 -3.24 7.09
N ILE A 157 -10.46 -3.12 5.82
CA ILE A 157 -10.45 -1.84 5.11
C ILE A 157 -11.40 -0.84 5.76
N GLU A 158 -12.62 -1.26 6.11
CA GLU A 158 -13.58 -0.39 6.81
C GLU A 158 -13.09 0.06 8.19
N GLN A 159 -12.35 -0.79 8.89
CA GLN A 159 -11.73 -0.40 10.16
C GLN A 159 -10.57 0.57 9.93
N ALA A 160 -9.72 0.32 8.93
CA ALA A 160 -8.61 1.18 8.57
C ALA A 160 -9.09 2.58 8.10
N LYS A 161 -10.20 2.67 7.36
CA LYS A 161 -10.81 3.94 6.94
C LYS A 161 -11.13 4.88 8.11
N LYS A 162 -11.39 4.37 9.29
CA LYS A 162 -11.67 5.18 10.50
C LYS A 162 -10.41 5.80 11.10
N GLU A 163 -9.24 5.22 10.81
CA GLU A 163 -7.98 5.60 11.45
C GLU A 163 -7.03 6.33 10.51
N TYR A 164 -7.10 6.08 9.19
CA TYR A 164 -6.18 6.60 8.20
C TYR A 164 -6.89 7.48 7.17
N SER A 165 -6.24 8.58 6.80
CA SER A 165 -6.74 9.49 5.77
C SER A 165 -6.55 8.93 4.35
N ILE A 166 -5.57 8.03 4.18
CA ILE A 166 -5.28 7.37 2.90
C ILE A 166 -4.74 5.97 3.16
N ILE A 167 -5.17 5.01 2.36
CA ILE A 167 -4.76 3.61 2.40
C ILE A 167 -4.26 3.22 1.01
N ILE A 168 -2.99 2.82 0.92
CA ILE A 168 -2.38 2.33 -0.31
C ILE A 168 -2.25 0.81 -0.21
N ILE A 169 -2.80 0.09 -1.19
CA ILE A 169 -2.78 -1.37 -1.21
C ILE A 169 -1.94 -1.84 -2.39
N ASP A 170 -0.77 -2.43 -2.10
CA ASP A 170 0.08 -3.08 -3.10
C ASP A 170 -0.45 -4.48 -3.41
N THR A 171 -0.71 -4.79 -4.67
CA THR A 171 -1.32 -6.06 -5.11
C THR A 171 -0.44 -6.78 -6.12
N PRO A 172 -0.63 -8.09 -6.35
CA PRO A 172 0.05 -8.79 -7.43
C PRO A 172 -0.22 -8.16 -8.81
N PRO A 173 0.64 -8.43 -9.81
CA PRO A 173 0.41 -7.96 -11.18
C PRO A 173 -0.91 -8.48 -11.76
N ILE A 174 -1.78 -7.58 -12.24
CA ILE A 174 -3.08 -7.92 -12.83
C ILE A 174 -2.93 -8.78 -14.09
N GLY A 175 -1.85 -8.61 -14.85
CA GLY A 175 -1.58 -9.44 -16.03
C GLY A 175 -1.19 -10.88 -15.70
N SER A 176 -0.92 -11.19 -14.42
CA SER A 176 -0.57 -12.55 -13.99
C SER A 176 -1.70 -13.24 -13.23
N VAL A 177 -2.44 -12.51 -12.38
CA VAL A 177 -3.48 -13.06 -11.50
C VAL A 177 -4.59 -12.05 -11.24
N ILE A 178 -5.78 -12.54 -10.88
CA ILE A 178 -6.97 -11.72 -10.70
C ILE A 178 -7.02 -10.96 -9.36
N ASP A 179 -6.10 -11.20 -8.46
CA ASP A 179 -6.11 -10.71 -7.08
C ASP A 179 -6.28 -9.18 -7.00
N ALA A 180 -5.62 -8.43 -7.91
CA ALA A 180 -5.75 -6.99 -7.99
C ALA A 180 -7.19 -6.53 -8.27
N ALA A 181 -7.90 -7.20 -9.17
CA ALA A 181 -9.31 -6.91 -9.46
C ALA A 181 -10.24 -7.29 -8.29
N VAL A 182 -9.86 -8.32 -7.50
CA VAL A 182 -10.59 -8.69 -6.28
C VAL A 182 -10.41 -7.62 -5.21
N VAL A 183 -9.18 -7.18 -4.96
CA VAL A 183 -8.85 -6.12 -4.00
C VAL A 183 -9.47 -4.79 -4.40
N ALA A 184 -9.45 -4.44 -5.69
CA ALA A 184 -9.99 -3.19 -6.19
C ALA A 184 -11.46 -2.97 -5.78
N LYS A 185 -12.27 -4.03 -5.64
CA LYS A 185 -13.69 -3.93 -5.25
C LYS A 185 -13.96 -3.22 -3.91
N VAL A 186 -12.97 -3.17 -3.03
CA VAL A 186 -13.05 -2.46 -1.73
C VAL A 186 -12.27 -1.15 -1.74
N CYS A 187 -11.79 -0.72 -2.91
CA CYS A 187 -11.02 0.50 -3.10
C CYS A 187 -11.89 1.58 -3.76
N ASP A 188 -11.48 2.83 -3.59
CA ASP A 188 -12.12 3.99 -4.21
C ASP A 188 -11.52 4.30 -5.59
N GLY A 189 -10.31 3.77 -5.86
CA GLY A 189 -9.64 3.88 -7.14
C GLY A 189 -8.48 2.90 -7.30
N SER A 190 -7.99 2.77 -8.52
CA SER A 190 -6.86 1.89 -8.86
C SER A 190 -5.85 2.60 -9.75
N ILE A 191 -4.59 2.21 -9.65
CA ILE A 191 -3.48 2.70 -10.47
C ILE A 191 -2.77 1.51 -11.10
N LEU A 192 -2.53 1.58 -12.41
CA LEU A 192 -1.76 0.61 -13.17
C LEU A 192 -0.32 1.09 -13.32
N VAL A 193 0.65 0.33 -12.81
CA VAL A 193 2.07 0.60 -12.99
C VAL A 193 2.58 -0.19 -14.19
N LEU A 194 3.29 0.48 -15.07
CA LEU A 194 3.94 -0.08 -16.25
C LEU A 194 5.42 0.32 -16.24
N LYS A 195 6.30 -0.64 -16.50
CA LYS A 195 7.71 -0.34 -16.73
C LYS A 195 7.91 0.12 -18.17
N ASP A 196 8.66 1.20 -18.37
CA ASP A 196 8.96 1.73 -19.70
C ASP A 196 9.68 0.68 -20.56
N GLY A 197 9.23 0.57 -21.81
CA GLY A 197 9.78 -0.38 -22.79
C GLY A 197 9.54 -1.87 -22.51
N ALA A 198 8.95 -2.24 -21.35
CA ALA A 198 8.76 -3.66 -20.98
C ALA A 198 7.44 -4.26 -21.44
N VAL A 199 6.42 -3.43 -21.70
CA VAL A 199 5.05 -3.88 -21.96
C VAL A 199 4.55 -3.32 -23.29
N SER A 200 4.00 -4.19 -24.15
CA SER A 200 3.34 -3.73 -25.38
C SER A 200 2.03 -2.99 -25.05
N SER A 201 1.69 -1.98 -25.87
CA SER A 201 0.43 -1.23 -25.70
C SER A 201 -0.81 -2.14 -25.69
N ARG A 202 -0.78 -3.22 -26.49
CA ARG A 202 -1.87 -4.22 -26.53
C ARG A 202 -2.03 -4.93 -25.19
N PHE A 203 -0.92 -5.35 -24.57
CA PHE A 203 -0.96 -6.04 -23.27
C PHE A 203 -1.35 -5.07 -22.15
N ALA A 204 -0.84 -3.84 -22.16
CA ALA A 204 -1.27 -2.80 -21.23
C ALA A 204 -2.80 -2.55 -21.32
N GLN A 205 -3.35 -2.51 -22.55
CA GLN A 205 -4.80 -2.39 -22.76
C GLN A 205 -5.59 -3.60 -22.22
N GLN A 206 -5.06 -4.81 -22.35
CA GLN A 206 -5.67 -6.01 -21.75
C GLN A 206 -5.69 -5.93 -20.24
N CYS A 207 -4.57 -5.51 -19.60
CA CYS A 207 -4.50 -5.31 -18.16
C CYS A 207 -5.51 -4.24 -17.69
N LYS A 208 -5.63 -3.13 -18.44
CA LYS A 208 -6.64 -2.10 -18.18
C LYS A 208 -8.05 -2.70 -18.20
N THR A 209 -8.41 -3.44 -19.24
CA THR A 209 -9.73 -4.09 -19.36
C THR A 209 -10.01 -5.06 -18.21
N GLN A 210 -9.01 -5.84 -17.78
CA GLN A 210 -9.14 -6.72 -16.62
C GLN A 210 -9.40 -5.92 -15.31
N LEU A 211 -8.73 -4.79 -15.15
CA LEU A 211 -8.91 -3.94 -13.97
C LEU A 211 -10.28 -3.25 -13.99
N GLU A 212 -10.76 -2.83 -15.16
CA GLU A 212 -12.11 -2.27 -15.38
C GLU A 212 -13.23 -3.23 -14.98
N ALA A 213 -12.98 -4.55 -15.04
CA ALA A 213 -13.94 -5.56 -14.61
C ALA A 213 -14.25 -5.49 -13.09
N SER A 214 -13.40 -4.86 -12.29
CA SER A 214 -13.69 -4.57 -10.88
C SER A 214 -14.79 -3.52 -10.68
N LYS A 215 -15.09 -2.73 -11.72
CA LYS A 215 -16.00 -1.56 -11.72
C LYS A 215 -15.52 -0.40 -10.84
N VAL A 216 -14.26 -0.42 -10.43
CA VAL A 216 -13.63 0.67 -9.67
C VAL A 216 -12.89 1.59 -10.63
N PRO A 217 -12.94 2.92 -10.45
CA PRO A 217 -12.27 3.87 -11.32
C PRO A 217 -10.75 3.58 -11.41
N ILE A 218 -10.23 3.61 -12.63
CA ILE A 218 -8.79 3.66 -12.86
C ILE A 218 -8.38 5.14 -12.81
N LEU A 219 -7.70 5.54 -11.73
CA LEU A 219 -7.27 6.94 -11.50
C LEU A 219 -6.18 7.36 -12.48
N GLY A 220 -5.41 6.37 -12.99
CA GLY A 220 -4.36 6.65 -13.95
C GLY A 220 -3.38 5.49 -14.13
N CYS A 221 -2.32 5.79 -14.87
CA CYS A 221 -1.21 4.89 -15.11
C CYS A 221 0.10 5.58 -14.70
N VAL A 222 0.99 4.83 -14.04
CA VAL A 222 2.35 5.26 -13.73
C VAL A 222 3.30 4.56 -14.68
N LEU A 223 4.00 5.32 -15.51
CA LEU A 223 5.13 4.81 -16.28
C LEU A 223 6.38 4.88 -15.40
N ASN A 224 6.92 3.73 -15.04
CA ASN A 224 8.05 3.58 -14.13
C ASN A 224 9.34 3.27 -14.88
N GLU A 225 10.48 3.59 -14.27
CA GLU A 225 11.83 3.35 -14.80
C GLU A 225 12.07 4.01 -16.19
N VAL A 226 11.48 5.19 -16.42
CA VAL A 226 11.69 5.96 -17.65
C VAL A 226 13.11 6.48 -17.67
N ASP A 227 13.84 6.17 -18.75
CA ASP A 227 15.15 6.77 -19.02
C ASP A 227 14.99 8.14 -19.67
N LEU A 228 15.09 9.18 -18.86
CA LEU A 228 14.96 10.57 -19.32
C LEU A 228 16.14 10.98 -20.23
N SER A 229 17.28 10.29 -20.17
CA SER A 229 18.47 10.61 -20.97
C SER A 229 18.34 10.13 -22.41
N SER A 230 17.61 9.06 -22.65
CA SER A 230 17.43 8.44 -23.97
C SER A 230 16.21 8.98 -24.73
N ASN A 231 15.28 9.63 -24.06
CA ASN A 231 13.97 9.98 -24.63
C ASN A 231 13.85 11.48 -24.88
N ARG A 232 14.32 11.95 -26.08
CA ARG A 232 14.19 13.35 -26.55
C ARG A 232 12.76 13.91 -26.47
N TYR A 233 11.75 13.07 -26.44
CA TYR A 233 10.35 13.47 -26.38
C TYR A 233 9.91 13.90 -24.97
N TYR A 234 10.38 13.20 -23.93
CA TYR A 234 10.03 13.52 -22.53
C TYR A 234 10.85 14.70 -21.98
N GLY A 235 12.13 14.82 -22.36
CA GLY A 235 12.98 15.95 -21.99
C GLY A 235 12.44 17.29 -22.48
N HIS A 236 11.78 17.31 -23.65
CA HIS A 236 11.16 18.53 -24.18
C HIS A 236 9.84 18.90 -23.46
N TYR A 237 9.06 17.92 -22.99
CA TYR A 237 7.79 18.14 -22.28
C TYR A 237 8.03 18.56 -20.81
N TYR A 238 8.92 17.86 -20.12
CA TYR A 238 9.27 18.18 -18.74
C TYR A 238 10.16 19.43 -18.63
N GLY A 239 11.13 19.61 -19.51
CA GLY A 239 11.98 20.80 -19.56
C GLY A 239 11.20 22.09 -19.84
N LYS A 240 10.15 22.02 -20.64
CA LYS A 240 9.29 23.17 -20.96
C LYS A 240 8.32 23.53 -19.83
N TYR A 241 7.85 22.54 -19.05
CA TYR A 241 6.97 22.77 -17.91
C TYR A 241 7.72 23.20 -16.65
N TYR A 242 8.90 22.65 -16.37
CA TYR A 242 9.69 22.98 -15.17
C TYR A 242 10.69 24.10 -15.40
N GLY A 243 11.26 24.24 -16.60
CA GLY A 243 12.19 25.32 -16.92
C GLY A 243 11.55 26.72 -16.94
N HIS A 244 10.22 26.82 -17.14
CA HIS A 244 9.51 28.11 -17.09
C HIS A 244 9.09 28.52 -15.67
N TYR A 245 9.13 27.62 -14.68
CA TYR A 245 8.75 27.92 -13.30
C TYR A 245 9.93 28.21 -12.37
N TYR A 246 11.16 27.87 -12.76
CA TYR A 246 12.37 28.03 -11.96
C TYR A 246 13.52 28.69 -12.72
N GLY A 247 13.24 29.30 -13.87
CA GLY A 247 14.24 30.02 -14.65
C GLY A 247 14.19 31.52 -14.33
N GLU A 248 14.95 31.94 -13.37
CA GLU A 248 15.83 33.13 -13.36
C GLU A 248 17.15 32.74 -12.75
#